data_6bb4a125f7f7ce7aeb619560d28a5ca8
#
_entry.id   6bb4a125f7f7ce7aeb619560d28a5ca8
#
_cell.length_a   1.000
_cell.length_b   1.000
_cell.length_c   1.000
_cell.angle_alpha   90.00
_cell.angle_beta   90.00
_cell.angle_gamma   90.00
#
_symmetry.space_group_name_H-M   'P 1'
#
loop_
_entity.id
_entity.type
_entity.pdbx_description
1 polymer ?
#
loop_
_entity_poly.entity_id
_entity_poly.type
_entity_poly.pdbx_seq_one_letter_code
_entity_poly.pdbx_strand_id
1 'polypeptide(L)'
;HEAIQDSIECGPELFPFKTKGILLASSRYENLDRDRVRIHFDSRNIEGILDGGHNTLAIGLLILKRALDFTGGKLPRGQKTWGIFKAFWTQYRSNIDEYQKAVRKDEDGTAPETTAEGDLSFYVPMELIVPTDSDDRMCVTEFRNNLLEICEARNNNAQLTTGTKASQKGYFDTLSQQLRLQNKQIADRVEWKSNDGGDIPIQNLIALTWIPLTLIPPVSDANTLQWKTNPQNFVEQHFDEIMRQYYRT
;
A
#
# COMPACT_ATOMS: atom_id res chain seq x y z
N HIS A 1 -11.02 11.02 5.52
CA HIS A 1 -11.60 10.56 4.25
C HIS A 1 -12.81 11.39 3.85
N GLU A 2 -13.72 11.73 4.78
CA GLU A 2 -14.94 12.51 4.53
C GLU A 2 -14.63 13.85 3.84
N ALA A 3 -13.68 14.64 4.32
CA ALA A 3 -13.32 15.92 3.71
C ALA A 3 -12.85 15.81 2.24
N ILE A 4 -12.25 14.68 1.86
CA ILE A 4 -11.87 14.42 0.46
C ILE A 4 -13.10 14.08 -0.35
N GLN A 5 -13.99 13.25 0.17
CA GLN A 5 -15.25 12.88 -0.48
C GLN A 5 -16.15 14.11 -0.66
N ASP A 6 -16.31 14.92 0.39
CA ASP A 6 -17.05 16.18 0.32
C ASP A 6 -16.47 17.14 -0.73
N SER A 7 -15.14 17.21 -0.84
CA SER A 7 -14.47 18.04 -1.86
C SER A 7 -14.75 17.57 -3.28
N ILE A 8 -14.91 16.26 -3.49
CA ILE A 8 -15.27 15.68 -4.79
C ILE A 8 -16.78 15.92 -5.07
N GLU A 9 -17.64 15.75 -4.06
CA GLU A 9 -19.08 15.87 -4.22
C GLU A 9 -19.52 17.33 -4.38
N CYS A 10 -18.89 18.28 -3.66
CA CYS A 10 -19.27 19.69 -3.69
C CYS A 10 -18.60 20.52 -4.78
N GLY A 11 -17.49 20.05 -5.38
CA GLY A 11 -16.75 20.80 -6.40
C GLY A 11 -15.75 19.94 -7.13
N PRO A 12 -16.23 18.98 -7.95
CA PRO A 12 -15.38 18.03 -8.66
C PRO A 12 -14.36 18.71 -9.58
N GLU A 13 -14.72 19.85 -10.17
CA GLU A 13 -13.85 20.63 -11.06
C GLU A 13 -12.67 21.29 -10.32
N LEU A 14 -12.83 21.58 -9.02
CA LEU A 14 -11.80 22.17 -8.19
C LEU A 14 -10.97 21.12 -7.43
N PHE A 15 -11.42 19.88 -7.39
CA PHE A 15 -10.75 18.81 -6.66
C PHE A 15 -9.28 18.60 -7.08
N PRO A 16 -8.91 18.62 -8.39
CA PRO A 16 -7.53 18.48 -8.80
C PRO A 16 -6.56 19.48 -8.21
N PHE A 17 -7.06 20.69 -7.91
CA PHE A 17 -6.27 21.79 -7.35
C PHE A 17 -6.21 21.76 -5.82
N LYS A 18 -7.12 21.04 -5.18
CA LYS A 18 -7.20 20.91 -3.71
C LYS A 18 -6.44 19.69 -3.18
N THR A 19 -6.11 18.73 -4.06
CA THR A 19 -5.43 17.49 -3.69
C THR A 19 -3.97 17.50 -4.14
N LYS A 20 -3.09 16.84 -3.38
CA LYS A 20 -1.72 16.53 -3.85
C LYS A 20 -1.69 15.45 -4.94
N GLY A 21 -2.82 14.80 -5.19
CA GLY A 21 -2.89 13.71 -6.15
C GLY A 21 -2.36 12.37 -5.61
N ILE A 22 -1.88 11.55 -6.54
CA ILE A 22 -1.37 10.21 -6.27
C ILE A 22 -0.01 10.08 -6.94
N LEU A 23 1.01 9.69 -6.18
CA LEU A 23 2.31 9.35 -6.71
C LEU A 23 2.43 7.83 -6.83
N LEU A 24 2.70 7.36 -8.04
CA LEU A 24 2.91 5.95 -8.36
C LEU A 24 4.36 5.69 -8.78
N ALA A 25 4.84 4.49 -8.53
CA ALA A 25 6.07 3.98 -9.12
C ALA A 25 5.82 2.64 -9.80
N SER A 26 6.40 2.48 -10.98
CA SER A 26 6.34 1.24 -11.74
C SER A 26 7.63 1.06 -12.53
N SER A 27 8.16 -0.16 -12.55
CA SER A 27 9.33 -0.47 -13.37
C SER A 27 8.98 -0.68 -14.85
N ARG A 28 7.69 -0.82 -15.18
CA ARG A 28 7.25 -1.05 -16.56
C ARG A 28 5.90 -0.39 -16.85
N TYR A 29 5.84 0.34 -17.96
CA TYR A 29 4.62 0.93 -18.46
C TYR A 29 4.54 0.85 -19.99
N GLU A 30 3.36 0.97 -20.51
CA GLU A 30 3.09 0.98 -21.94
C GLU A 30 2.21 2.19 -22.28
N ASN A 31 2.63 2.98 -23.27
CA ASN A 31 1.78 4.00 -23.83
C ASN A 31 0.77 3.34 -24.79
N LEU A 32 -0.48 3.63 -24.60
CA LEU A 32 -1.58 3.16 -25.45
C LEU A 32 -2.15 4.34 -26.24
N ASP A 33 -2.94 4.02 -27.27
CA ASP A 33 -3.65 5.03 -28.04
C ASP A 33 -4.54 5.92 -27.16
N ARG A 34 -4.80 7.15 -27.62
CA ARG A 34 -5.66 8.14 -26.94
C ARG A 34 -5.17 8.52 -25.54
N ASP A 35 -3.88 8.80 -25.42
CA ASP A 35 -3.23 9.27 -24.18
C ASP A 35 -3.46 8.37 -22.95
N ARG A 36 -3.69 7.07 -23.19
CA ARG A 36 -3.81 6.08 -22.12
C ARG A 36 -2.46 5.45 -21.82
N VAL A 37 -2.26 5.12 -20.56
CA VAL A 37 -1.05 4.43 -20.09
C VAL A 37 -1.47 3.15 -19.35
N ARG A 38 -0.85 2.03 -19.72
CA ARG A 38 -0.94 0.79 -18.95
C ARG A 38 0.26 0.68 -18.03
N ILE A 39 0.00 0.50 -16.77
CA ILE A 39 1.02 0.41 -15.72
C ILE A 39 1.07 -1.03 -15.22
N HIS A 40 2.28 -1.59 -15.09
CA HIS A 40 2.51 -2.94 -14.58
C HIS A 40 3.22 -2.84 -13.22
N PHE A 41 2.71 -3.52 -12.22
CA PHE A 41 3.33 -3.63 -10.90
C PHE A 41 3.91 -5.03 -10.73
N ASP A 42 5.17 -5.19 -11.08
CA ASP A 42 5.86 -6.48 -11.07
C ASP A 42 6.39 -6.81 -9.66
N SER A 43 6.77 -5.79 -8.89
CA SER A 43 7.28 -5.92 -7.52
C SER A 43 6.36 -5.21 -6.51
N ARG A 44 5.39 -5.92 -5.96
CA ARG A 44 4.39 -5.37 -5.03
C ARG A 44 4.97 -4.76 -3.75
N ASN A 45 6.19 -5.10 -3.39
CA ASN A 45 6.84 -4.59 -2.18
C ASN A 45 7.44 -3.20 -2.40
N ILE A 46 7.78 -2.85 -3.64
CA ILE A 46 8.52 -1.63 -3.98
C ILE A 46 7.66 -0.72 -4.86
N GLU A 47 6.91 -1.31 -5.79
CA GLU A 47 6.09 -0.61 -6.79
C GLU A 47 4.67 -0.40 -6.29
N GLY A 48 3.99 0.63 -6.80
CA GLY A 48 2.62 0.96 -6.44
C GLY A 48 2.49 2.41 -5.99
N ILE A 49 1.61 2.65 -5.02
CA ILE A 49 1.36 3.99 -4.47
C ILE A 49 2.47 4.34 -3.49
N LEU A 50 3.26 5.36 -3.82
CA LEU A 50 4.31 5.91 -2.96
C LEU A 50 3.77 7.02 -2.05
N ASP A 51 2.87 7.86 -2.57
CA ASP A 51 2.19 8.92 -1.83
C ASP A 51 0.75 9.05 -2.33
N GLY A 52 -0.12 9.71 -1.54
CA GLY A 52 -1.54 9.84 -1.86
C GLY A 52 -2.40 8.64 -1.46
N GLY A 53 -1.91 7.75 -0.59
CA GLY A 53 -2.67 6.59 -0.10
C GLY A 53 -4.00 6.98 0.55
N HIS A 54 -4.06 8.07 1.31
CA HIS A 54 -5.30 8.59 1.89
C HIS A 54 -6.30 9.07 0.82
N ASN A 55 -5.81 9.73 -0.23
CA ASN A 55 -6.63 10.14 -1.36
C ASN A 55 -7.21 8.92 -2.08
N THR A 56 -6.37 7.95 -2.39
CA THR A 56 -6.78 6.71 -3.06
C THR A 56 -7.83 5.95 -2.26
N LEU A 57 -7.65 5.81 -0.94
CA LEU A 57 -8.61 5.15 -0.07
C LEU A 57 -9.94 5.92 -0.01
N ALA A 58 -9.91 7.25 0.10
CA ALA A 58 -11.12 8.06 0.14
C ALA A 58 -11.90 8.00 -1.18
N ILE A 59 -11.21 8.09 -2.32
CA ILE A 59 -11.79 7.96 -3.66
C ILE A 59 -12.39 6.56 -3.85
N GLY A 60 -11.64 5.51 -3.50
CA GLY A 60 -12.11 4.14 -3.61
C GLY A 60 -13.35 3.87 -2.75
N LEU A 61 -13.41 4.41 -1.53
CA LEU A 61 -14.59 4.30 -0.67
C LEU A 61 -15.79 5.08 -1.23
N LEU A 62 -15.57 6.23 -1.88
CA LEU A 62 -16.62 6.98 -2.56
C LEU A 62 -17.20 6.18 -3.72
N ILE A 63 -16.37 5.61 -4.57
CA ILE A 63 -16.79 4.76 -5.68
C ILE A 63 -17.58 3.55 -5.16
N LEU A 64 -17.08 2.89 -4.12
CA LEU A 64 -17.73 1.74 -3.51
C LEU A 64 -19.11 2.11 -2.91
N LYS A 65 -19.21 3.24 -2.22
CA LYS A 65 -20.47 3.77 -1.69
C LYS A 65 -21.48 3.98 -2.81
N ARG A 66 -21.09 4.72 -3.84
CA ARG A 66 -21.96 5.02 -5.00
C ARG A 66 -22.40 3.75 -5.74
N ALA A 67 -21.48 2.79 -5.93
CA ALA A 67 -21.80 1.52 -6.56
C ALA A 67 -22.82 0.70 -5.75
N LEU A 68 -22.69 0.70 -4.43
CA LEU A 68 -23.66 0.02 -3.56
C LEU A 68 -25.00 0.75 -3.54
N ASP A 69 -25.01 2.07 -3.41
CA ASP A 69 -26.25 2.87 -3.44
C ASP A 69 -26.99 2.67 -4.78
N PHE A 70 -26.27 2.64 -5.90
CA PHE A 70 -26.82 2.37 -7.23
C PHE A 70 -27.46 0.98 -7.35
N THR A 71 -26.85 -0.05 -6.75
CA THR A 71 -27.34 -1.44 -6.79
C THR A 71 -28.28 -1.79 -5.63
N GLY A 72 -28.74 -0.79 -4.87
CA GLY A 72 -29.67 -0.99 -3.74
C GLY A 72 -29.05 -1.53 -2.45
N GLY A 73 -27.72 -1.55 -2.39
CA GLY A 73 -26.96 -1.95 -1.19
C GLY A 73 -26.61 -0.77 -0.30
N LYS A 74 -25.87 -1.07 0.79
CA LYS A 74 -25.30 -0.02 1.68
C LYS A 74 -23.92 -0.42 2.11
N LEU A 75 -23.00 0.55 2.16
CA LEU A 75 -21.67 0.34 2.68
C LEU A 75 -21.74 0.03 4.19
N PRO A 76 -21.17 -1.10 4.66
CA PRO A 76 -21.15 -1.45 6.07
C PRO A 76 -20.55 -0.35 6.94
N ARG A 77 -21.13 -0.12 8.14
CA ARG A 77 -20.61 0.84 9.12
C ARG A 77 -19.34 0.30 9.78
N GLY A 78 -18.46 1.19 10.22
CA GLY A 78 -17.24 0.84 10.95
C GLY A 78 -16.00 1.56 10.43
N GLN A 79 -14.85 1.23 11.00
CA GLN A 79 -13.57 1.78 10.56
C GLN A 79 -13.26 1.42 9.11
N LYS A 80 -12.76 2.38 8.35
CA LYS A 80 -12.40 2.23 6.93
C LYS A 80 -10.87 2.19 6.81
N THR A 81 -10.29 1.04 7.13
CA THR A 81 -8.86 0.77 6.92
C THR A 81 -8.61 0.18 5.54
N TRP A 82 -7.37 0.18 5.08
CA TRP A 82 -6.97 -0.44 3.82
C TRP A 82 -7.34 -1.92 3.73
N GLY A 83 -7.17 -2.68 4.81
CA GLY A 83 -7.54 -4.10 4.84
C GLY A 83 -9.03 -4.31 4.63
N ILE A 84 -9.87 -3.55 5.35
CA ILE A 84 -11.33 -3.59 5.22
C ILE A 84 -11.76 -3.13 3.82
N PHE A 85 -11.16 -2.06 3.30
CA PHE A 85 -11.43 -1.56 1.95
C PHE A 85 -11.13 -2.62 0.88
N LYS A 86 -9.95 -3.27 0.92
CA LYS A 86 -9.59 -4.34 -0.01
C LYS A 86 -10.59 -5.50 0.04
N ALA A 87 -11.02 -5.90 1.24
CA ALA A 87 -12.02 -6.95 1.42
C ALA A 87 -13.36 -6.56 0.77
N PHE A 88 -13.85 -5.35 1.04
CA PHE A 88 -15.10 -4.85 0.44
C PHE A 88 -14.99 -4.67 -1.07
N TRP A 89 -13.87 -4.15 -1.57
CA TRP A 89 -13.63 -4.01 -3.00
C TRP A 89 -13.70 -5.35 -3.75
N THR A 90 -13.17 -6.41 -3.13
CA THR A 90 -13.27 -7.78 -3.66
C THR A 90 -14.69 -8.33 -3.55
N GLN A 91 -15.33 -8.16 -2.38
CA GLN A 91 -16.68 -8.66 -2.11
C GLN A 91 -17.72 -8.04 -3.04
N TYR A 92 -17.65 -6.74 -3.28
CA TYR A 92 -18.62 -5.97 -4.06
C TYR A 92 -18.14 -5.66 -5.48
N ARG A 93 -17.22 -6.47 -6.01
CA ARG A 93 -16.64 -6.25 -7.34
C ARG A 93 -17.71 -6.16 -8.44
N SER A 94 -18.71 -7.03 -8.42
CA SER A 94 -19.81 -7.03 -9.39
C SER A 94 -20.63 -5.74 -9.36
N ASN A 95 -20.92 -5.22 -8.16
CA ASN A 95 -21.65 -3.95 -8.01
C ASN A 95 -20.85 -2.76 -8.55
N ILE A 96 -19.51 -2.75 -8.31
CA ILE A 96 -18.62 -1.73 -8.84
C ILE A 96 -18.57 -1.79 -10.37
N ASP A 97 -18.41 -2.98 -10.94
CA ASP A 97 -18.35 -3.16 -12.40
C ASP A 97 -19.68 -2.77 -13.09
N GLU A 98 -20.82 -3.06 -12.46
CA GLU A 98 -22.16 -2.64 -12.92
C GLU A 98 -22.30 -1.12 -12.90
N TYR A 99 -21.96 -0.48 -11.78
CA TYR A 99 -21.98 0.97 -11.63
C TYR A 99 -21.04 1.66 -12.63
N GLN A 100 -19.81 1.16 -12.79
CA GLN A 100 -18.85 1.72 -13.73
C GLN A 100 -19.33 1.64 -15.19
N LYS A 101 -20.03 0.57 -15.55
CA LYS A 101 -20.64 0.46 -16.89
C LYS A 101 -21.78 1.46 -17.08
N ALA A 102 -22.59 1.68 -16.03
CA ALA A 102 -23.70 2.62 -16.08
C ALA A 102 -23.27 4.10 -16.16
N VAL A 103 -22.12 4.46 -15.55
CA VAL A 103 -21.62 5.86 -15.57
C VAL A 103 -20.59 6.12 -16.67
N ARG A 104 -20.14 5.08 -17.37
CA ARG A 104 -19.17 5.24 -18.46
C ARG A 104 -19.89 5.84 -19.66
N LYS A 105 -19.46 7.03 -20.09
CA LYS A 105 -19.89 7.58 -21.36
C LYS A 105 -19.35 6.69 -22.48
N ASP A 106 -20.18 6.35 -23.46
CA ASP A 106 -19.72 5.67 -24.65
C ASP A 106 -18.65 6.50 -25.36
N GLU A 107 -17.83 5.85 -26.18
CA GLU A 107 -16.73 6.52 -26.92
C GLU A 107 -17.20 7.72 -27.76
N ASP A 108 -18.47 7.77 -28.10
CA ASP A 108 -19.13 8.85 -28.86
C ASP A 108 -19.67 9.98 -27.98
N GLY A 109 -19.43 9.95 -26.66
CA GLY A 109 -19.88 10.99 -25.72
C GLY A 109 -21.36 10.92 -25.35
N THR A 110 -22.08 9.90 -25.80
CA THR A 110 -23.48 9.66 -25.45
C THR A 110 -23.53 9.08 -24.03
N ALA A 111 -24.14 9.82 -23.10
CA ALA A 111 -24.39 9.28 -21.76
C ALA A 111 -25.45 8.17 -21.85
N PRO A 112 -25.30 7.04 -21.13
CA PRO A 112 -26.37 6.05 -21.04
C PRO A 112 -27.63 6.72 -20.50
N GLU A 113 -28.82 6.32 -21.00
CA GLU A 113 -30.11 6.87 -20.60
C GLU A 113 -30.42 6.77 -19.11
N THR A 114 -29.67 5.98 -18.38
CA THR A 114 -29.73 5.84 -16.92
C THR A 114 -28.78 6.84 -16.29
N THR A 115 -29.28 8.02 -15.95
CA THR A 115 -28.59 8.98 -15.10
C THR A 115 -28.44 8.40 -13.69
N ALA A 116 -27.35 7.65 -13.48
CA ALA A 116 -26.90 7.38 -12.13
C ALA A 116 -26.56 8.73 -11.50
N GLU A 117 -27.29 9.14 -10.46
CA GLU A 117 -26.92 10.30 -9.65
C GLU A 117 -25.49 10.10 -9.16
N GLY A 118 -24.58 10.97 -9.56
CA GLY A 118 -23.19 10.91 -9.14
C GLY A 118 -22.20 10.57 -10.24
N ASP A 119 -22.07 11.49 -11.18
CA ASP A 119 -21.01 11.44 -12.20
C ASP A 119 -19.61 11.27 -11.54
N LEU A 120 -18.84 10.27 -12.01
CA LEU A 120 -17.43 10.08 -11.65
C LEU A 120 -16.49 10.99 -12.48
N SER A 121 -17.00 12.03 -13.13
CA SER A 121 -16.22 12.97 -13.93
C SER A 121 -15.48 13.97 -13.06
N PHE A 122 -14.50 13.50 -12.33
CA PHE A 122 -13.50 14.36 -11.68
C PHE A 122 -12.10 13.88 -12.02
N TYR A 123 -11.17 14.82 -12.04
CA TYR A 123 -9.78 14.52 -12.34
C TYR A 123 -8.97 14.32 -11.06
N VAL A 124 -8.06 13.35 -11.09
CA VAL A 124 -7.10 13.11 -10.04
C VAL A 124 -5.70 13.33 -10.61
N PRO A 125 -4.93 14.31 -10.13
CA PRO A 125 -3.54 14.45 -10.54
C PRO A 125 -2.76 13.18 -10.22
N MET A 126 -2.06 12.63 -11.21
CA MET A 126 -1.21 11.46 -11.03
C MET A 126 0.19 11.76 -11.53
N GLU A 127 1.17 11.45 -10.69
CA GLU A 127 2.57 11.45 -11.03
C GLU A 127 3.05 10.00 -11.10
N LEU A 128 3.68 9.61 -12.20
CA LEU A 128 4.21 8.26 -12.39
C LEU A 128 5.73 8.32 -12.50
N ILE A 129 6.42 7.70 -11.56
CA ILE A 129 7.88 7.53 -11.59
C ILE A 129 8.20 6.19 -12.25
N VAL A 130 9.05 6.24 -13.26
CA VAL A 130 9.48 5.07 -14.03
C VAL A 130 10.99 5.10 -14.25
N PRO A 131 11.64 3.95 -14.50
CA PRO A 131 13.04 3.93 -14.91
C PRO A 131 13.20 4.59 -16.28
N THR A 132 14.36 5.17 -16.54
CA THR A 132 14.68 5.78 -17.84
C THR A 132 14.63 4.77 -18.98
N ASP A 133 15.04 3.53 -18.69
CA ASP A 133 14.96 2.40 -19.60
C ASP A 133 14.41 1.18 -18.85
N SER A 134 13.20 0.75 -19.25
CA SER A 134 12.52 -0.39 -18.63
C SER A 134 13.09 -1.75 -19.06
N ASP A 135 13.83 -1.78 -20.16
CA ASP A 135 14.41 -3.00 -20.73
C ASP A 135 15.83 -3.25 -20.21
N ASP A 136 16.49 -2.21 -19.67
CA ASP A 136 17.79 -2.36 -19.02
C ASP A 136 17.66 -2.79 -17.55
N ARG A 137 18.13 -4.00 -17.24
CA ARG A 137 18.12 -4.54 -15.88
C ARG A 137 18.89 -3.69 -14.87
N MET A 138 19.98 -3.05 -15.27
CA MET A 138 20.75 -2.19 -14.38
C MET A 138 19.95 -0.93 -14.04
N CYS A 139 19.35 -0.30 -15.05
CA CYS A 139 18.51 0.88 -14.88
C CYS A 139 17.30 0.58 -13.97
N VAL A 140 16.63 -0.56 -14.17
CA VAL A 140 15.53 -1.01 -13.32
C VAL A 140 15.99 -1.28 -11.88
N THR A 141 17.17 -1.85 -11.68
CA THR A 141 17.71 -2.12 -10.35
C THR A 141 18.06 -0.81 -9.63
N GLU A 142 18.70 0.12 -10.30
CA GLU A 142 19.01 1.45 -9.76
C GLU A 142 17.73 2.22 -9.41
N PHE A 143 16.75 2.22 -10.30
CA PHE A 143 15.42 2.76 -10.06
C PHE A 143 14.80 2.21 -8.77
N ARG A 144 14.79 0.88 -8.58
CA ARG A 144 14.23 0.24 -7.38
C ARG A 144 14.98 0.62 -6.11
N ASN A 145 16.30 0.76 -6.18
CA ASN A 145 17.11 1.19 -5.04
C ASN A 145 16.80 2.64 -4.65
N ASN A 146 16.58 3.52 -5.62
CA ASN A 146 16.31 4.94 -5.41
C ASN A 146 14.85 5.18 -4.95
N LEU A 147 13.91 4.27 -5.23
CA LEU A 147 12.51 4.43 -4.81
C LEU A 147 12.34 4.58 -3.30
N LEU A 148 13.18 3.93 -2.50
CA LEU A 148 13.13 4.05 -1.04
C LEU A 148 13.47 5.48 -0.59
N GLU A 149 14.52 6.05 -1.15
CA GLU A 149 14.92 7.43 -0.86
C GLU A 149 13.86 8.43 -1.29
N ILE A 150 13.26 8.21 -2.47
CA ILE A 150 12.16 9.04 -2.97
C ILE A 150 10.95 8.96 -2.04
N CYS A 151 10.58 7.75 -1.59
CA CYS A 151 9.49 7.58 -0.63
C CYS A 151 9.76 8.32 0.69
N GLU A 152 10.99 8.23 1.20
CA GLU A 152 11.39 8.90 2.44
C GLU A 152 11.31 10.43 2.28
N ALA A 153 11.79 10.96 1.17
CA ALA A 153 11.79 12.39 0.90
C ALA A 153 10.37 12.96 0.72
N ARG A 154 9.47 12.21 0.07
CA ARG A 154 8.08 12.62 -0.19
C ARG A 154 7.18 12.49 1.05
N ASN A 155 7.42 11.49 1.89
CA ASN A 155 6.65 11.23 3.11
C ASN A 155 7.25 11.88 4.36
N ASN A 156 7.85 13.05 4.24
CA ASN A 156 8.49 13.78 5.36
C ASN A 156 7.58 13.99 6.60
N ASN A 157 6.27 13.76 6.50
CA ASN A 157 5.32 13.83 7.62
C ASN A 157 4.93 12.45 8.19
N ALA A 158 5.31 11.36 7.53
CA ALA A 158 5.14 10.01 8.04
C ALA A 158 6.51 9.33 7.96
N GLN A 159 7.27 9.36 9.07
CA GLN A 159 8.46 8.53 9.18
C GLN A 159 8.05 7.10 8.84
N LEU A 160 8.55 6.57 7.72
CA LEU A 160 8.39 5.16 7.41
C LEU A 160 8.93 4.38 8.60
N THR A 161 8.10 3.54 9.19
CA THR A 161 8.55 2.72 10.31
C THR A 161 9.73 1.86 9.84
N THR A 162 10.66 1.58 10.73
CA THR A 162 11.81 0.71 10.46
C THR A 162 11.36 -0.64 9.87
N GLY A 163 10.22 -1.16 10.32
CA GLY A 163 9.61 -2.37 9.75
C GLY A 163 9.20 -2.22 8.29
N THR A 164 8.62 -1.08 7.90
CA THR A 164 8.26 -0.81 6.49
C THR A 164 9.50 -0.72 5.62
N LYS A 165 10.56 -0.05 6.08
CA LYS A 165 11.85 0.03 5.36
C LYS A 165 12.47 -1.35 5.17
N ALA A 166 12.47 -2.18 6.20
CA ALA A 166 13.00 -3.54 6.16
C ALA A 166 12.21 -4.44 5.20
N SER A 167 10.87 -4.33 5.20
CA SER A 167 10.01 -5.04 4.26
C SER A 167 10.29 -4.65 2.81
N GLN A 168 10.44 -3.35 2.54
CA GLN A 168 10.75 -2.84 1.19
C GLN A 168 12.12 -3.29 0.69
N LYS A 169 13.09 -3.46 1.59
CA LYS A 169 14.43 -4.03 1.27
C LYS A 169 14.41 -5.56 1.07
N GLY A 170 13.24 -6.19 1.17
CA GLY A 170 13.09 -7.64 1.02
C GLY A 170 13.58 -8.46 2.22
N TYR A 171 13.89 -7.81 3.35
CA TYR A 171 14.44 -8.49 4.52
C TYR A 171 13.51 -9.55 5.12
N PHE A 172 12.21 -9.43 4.87
CA PHE A 172 11.21 -10.37 5.37
C PHE A 172 10.74 -11.39 4.32
N ASP A 173 11.23 -11.34 3.08
CA ASP A 173 10.71 -12.17 1.99
C ASP A 173 10.88 -13.66 2.28
N THR A 174 12.08 -14.08 2.71
CA THR A 174 12.36 -15.47 3.07
C THR A 174 11.52 -15.93 4.26
N LEU A 175 11.41 -15.09 5.31
CA LEU A 175 10.60 -15.40 6.49
C LEU A 175 9.11 -15.50 6.15
N SER A 176 8.61 -14.57 5.34
CA SER A 176 7.24 -14.57 4.86
C SER A 176 6.92 -15.81 4.03
N GLN A 177 7.83 -16.19 3.13
CA GLN A 177 7.67 -17.37 2.29
C GLN A 177 7.66 -18.66 3.14
N GLN A 178 8.59 -18.81 4.07
CA GLN A 178 8.64 -19.97 4.96
C GLN A 178 7.41 -20.07 5.85
N LEU A 179 6.98 -18.94 6.43
CA LEU A 179 5.77 -18.91 7.25
C LEU A 179 4.52 -19.27 6.44
N ARG A 180 4.40 -18.81 5.20
CA ARG A 180 3.28 -19.16 4.31
C ARG A 180 3.25 -20.63 3.93
N LEU A 181 4.41 -21.26 3.76
CA LEU A 181 4.52 -22.71 3.49
C LEU A 181 4.07 -23.54 4.70
N GLN A 182 4.39 -23.10 5.91
CA GLN A 182 4.05 -23.81 7.14
C GLN A 182 2.64 -23.51 7.63
N ASN A 183 2.24 -22.25 7.64
CA ASN A 183 0.93 -21.82 8.10
C ASN A 183 0.49 -20.50 7.43
N LYS A 184 -0.24 -20.66 6.32
CA LYS A 184 -0.75 -19.54 5.55
C LYS A 184 -1.65 -18.60 6.38
N GLN A 185 -2.49 -19.14 7.27
CA GLN A 185 -3.42 -18.34 8.07
C GLN A 185 -2.67 -17.39 9.02
N ILE A 186 -1.58 -17.87 9.65
CA ILE A 186 -0.72 -17.02 10.48
C ILE A 186 0.03 -16.00 9.62
N ALA A 187 0.59 -16.42 8.49
CA ALA A 187 1.32 -15.52 7.59
C ALA A 187 0.46 -14.35 7.07
N ASP A 188 -0.83 -14.61 6.79
CA ASP A 188 -1.78 -13.60 6.34
C ASP A 188 -2.22 -12.64 7.46
N ARG A 189 -1.97 -12.99 8.74
CA ARG A 189 -2.21 -12.13 9.91
C ARG A 189 -1.01 -11.25 10.26
N VAL A 190 0.17 -11.52 9.73
CA VAL A 190 1.36 -10.69 10.01
C VAL A 190 1.29 -9.38 9.23
N GLU A 191 1.45 -8.26 9.95
CA GLU A 191 1.63 -6.95 9.36
C GLU A 191 3.10 -6.79 8.93
N TRP A 192 3.41 -7.17 7.69
CA TRP A 192 4.77 -7.11 7.14
C TRP A 192 5.27 -5.69 6.89
N LYS A 193 4.35 -4.78 6.66
CA LYS A 193 4.57 -3.33 6.53
C LYS A 193 3.40 -2.57 7.11
N SER A 194 3.60 -1.32 7.49
CA SER A 194 2.54 -0.48 8.06
C SER A 194 1.32 -0.42 7.15
N ASN A 195 0.14 -0.60 7.72
CA ASN A 195 -1.17 -0.62 7.03
C ASN A 195 -1.37 -1.78 6.05
N ASP A 196 -0.67 -2.88 6.22
CA ASP A 196 -0.84 -4.10 5.42
C ASP A 196 -2.10 -4.90 5.84
N GLY A 197 -2.70 -4.54 6.97
CA GLY A 197 -3.96 -5.09 7.46
C GLY A 197 -3.82 -6.33 8.33
N GLY A 198 -2.60 -6.72 8.72
CA GLY A 198 -2.35 -7.77 9.70
C GLY A 198 -2.62 -7.30 11.13
N ASP A 199 -2.94 -8.23 12.02
CA ASP A 199 -3.13 -8.00 13.45
C ASP A 199 -1.92 -8.41 14.30
N ILE A 200 -0.89 -9.01 13.68
CA ILE A 200 0.37 -9.40 14.31
C ILE A 200 1.48 -8.51 13.77
N PRO A 201 1.98 -7.54 14.54
CA PRO A 201 3.11 -6.72 14.13
C PRO A 201 4.36 -7.57 13.83
N ILE A 202 5.08 -7.26 12.75
CA ILE A 202 6.31 -7.97 12.37
C ILE A 202 7.36 -7.94 13.50
N GLN A 203 7.41 -6.88 14.31
CA GLN A 203 8.32 -6.76 15.44
C GLN A 203 8.11 -7.89 16.45
N ASN A 204 6.87 -8.29 16.70
CA ASN A 204 6.56 -9.40 17.61
C ASN A 204 7.10 -10.73 17.07
N LEU A 205 6.96 -10.96 15.77
CA LEU A 205 7.50 -12.17 15.12
C LEU A 205 9.02 -12.21 15.21
N ILE A 206 9.70 -11.08 14.94
CA ILE A 206 11.16 -10.98 15.08
C ILE A 206 11.60 -11.19 16.52
N ALA A 207 10.90 -10.60 17.51
CA ALA A 207 11.19 -10.82 18.91
C ALA A 207 11.11 -12.29 19.30
N LEU A 208 10.11 -13.02 18.79
CA LEU A 208 9.97 -14.46 19.02
C LEU A 208 11.10 -15.28 18.38
N THR A 209 11.53 -14.92 17.16
CA THR A 209 12.65 -15.60 16.50
C THR A 209 13.99 -15.32 17.16
N TRP A 210 14.09 -14.20 17.89
CA TRP A 210 15.28 -13.83 18.66
C TRP A 210 15.47 -14.68 19.94
N ILE A 211 14.38 -15.17 20.52
CA ILE A 211 14.45 -15.94 21.79
C ILE A 211 15.44 -17.12 21.73
N PRO A 212 15.44 -17.98 20.69
CA PRO A 212 16.42 -19.07 20.58
C PRO A 212 17.87 -18.60 20.50
N LEU A 213 18.12 -17.42 19.90
CA LEU A 213 19.48 -16.87 19.78
C LEU A 213 20.09 -16.51 21.14
N THR A 214 19.26 -16.37 22.17
CA THR A 214 19.73 -16.13 23.55
C THR A 214 20.38 -17.31 24.22
N LEU A 215 20.11 -18.50 23.67
CA LEU A 215 20.74 -19.74 24.14
C LEU A 215 22.16 -19.89 23.60
N ILE A 216 22.54 -19.07 22.60
CA ILE A 216 23.89 -18.96 22.10
C ILE A 216 24.65 -17.98 23.01
N PRO A 217 25.85 -18.32 23.51
CA PRO A 217 26.61 -17.42 24.38
C PRO A 217 26.82 -16.06 23.69
N PRO A 218 26.52 -14.95 24.35
CA PRO A 218 26.60 -13.63 23.74
C PRO A 218 28.04 -13.18 23.56
N VAL A 219 28.27 -12.45 22.50
CA VAL A 219 29.59 -11.87 22.19
C VAL A 219 29.84 -10.55 22.93
N SER A 220 28.83 -9.96 23.61
CA SER A 220 29.01 -8.76 24.48
C SER A 220 27.81 -8.42 25.36
N ASP A 221 28.07 -7.72 26.44
CA ASP A 221 27.51 -7.89 27.77
C ASP A 221 26.34 -7.00 28.21
N ALA A 222 26.20 -5.80 27.70
CA ALA A 222 25.26 -4.82 28.27
C ALA A 222 23.85 -4.89 27.67
N ASN A 223 23.75 -5.16 26.37
CA ASN A 223 22.46 -5.17 25.67
C ASN A 223 21.65 -6.44 25.90
N THR A 224 22.30 -7.52 26.33
CA THR A 224 21.70 -8.83 26.59
C THR A 224 20.70 -8.80 27.75
N LEU A 225 20.87 -7.90 28.70
CA LEU A 225 20.01 -7.82 29.88
C LEU A 225 18.67 -7.09 29.59
N GLN A 226 18.71 -6.05 28.77
CA GLN A 226 17.52 -5.25 28.45
C GLN A 226 16.49 -6.03 27.61
N TRP A 227 16.94 -6.80 26.63
CA TRP A 227 15.99 -7.57 25.85
C TRP A 227 15.44 -8.79 26.60
N LYS A 228 16.15 -9.36 27.60
CA LYS A 228 15.61 -10.39 28.50
C LYS A 228 14.48 -9.88 29.39
N THR A 229 14.51 -8.60 29.74
CA THR A 229 13.50 -8.00 30.62
C THR A 229 12.32 -7.41 29.84
N ASN A 230 12.54 -6.89 28.64
CA ASN A 230 11.49 -6.35 27.77
C ASN A 230 11.87 -6.50 26.29
N PRO A 231 11.71 -7.71 25.70
CA PRO A 231 12.16 -8.00 24.35
C PRO A 231 11.48 -7.13 23.29
N GLN A 232 10.22 -6.77 23.50
CA GLN A 232 9.47 -5.95 22.53
C GLN A 232 10.06 -4.53 22.45
N ASN A 233 10.29 -3.89 23.56
CA ASN A 233 10.85 -2.54 23.64
C ASN A 233 12.30 -2.52 23.13
N PHE A 234 13.07 -3.58 23.41
CA PHE A 234 14.43 -3.72 22.91
C PHE A 234 14.45 -3.85 21.36
N VAL A 235 13.57 -4.66 20.79
CA VAL A 235 13.45 -4.82 19.33
C VAL A 235 13.03 -3.51 18.69
N GLU A 236 12.08 -2.77 19.26
CA GLU A 236 11.66 -1.46 18.76
C GLU A 236 12.81 -0.43 18.75
N GLN A 237 13.62 -0.40 19.80
CA GLN A 237 14.74 0.55 19.92
C GLN A 237 15.97 0.18 19.08
N HIS A 238 16.22 -1.11 18.86
CA HIS A 238 17.45 -1.62 18.22
C HIS A 238 17.18 -2.36 16.90
N PHE A 239 16.02 -2.17 16.31
CA PHE A 239 15.59 -2.92 15.14
C PHE A 239 16.60 -2.87 13.99
N ASP A 240 17.13 -1.70 13.67
CA ASP A 240 18.11 -1.53 12.59
C ASP A 240 19.42 -2.28 12.84
N GLU A 241 19.88 -2.31 14.09
CA GLU A 241 21.09 -3.00 14.46
C GLU A 241 20.89 -4.51 14.46
N ILE A 242 19.75 -4.98 14.97
CA ILE A 242 19.35 -6.40 14.96
C ILE A 242 19.27 -6.89 13.51
N MET A 243 18.64 -6.12 12.61
CA MET A 243 18.50 -6.49 11.22
C MET A 243 19.85 -6.51 10.50
N ARG A 244 20.75 -5.57 10.77
CA ARG A 244 22.11 -5.59 10.21
C ARG A 244 22.91 -6.82 10.64
N GLN A 245 22.76 -7.26 11.90
CA GLN A 245 23.46 -8.45 12.40
C GLN A 245 22.86 -9.74 11.81
N TYR A 246 21.55 -9.83 11.71
CA TYR A 246 20.83 -10.99 11.15
C TYR A 246 21.22 -11.29 9.68
N TYR A 247 21.56 -10.26 8.90
CA TYR A 247 21.95 -10.41 7.49
C TYR A 247 23.45 -10.44 7.25
N ARG A 248 24.27 -10.32 8.30
CA ARG A 248 25.72 -10.50 8.20
C ARG A 248 26.19 -11.93 8.45
N THR A 249 25.32 -12.79 8.94
CA THR A 249 25.52 -14.24 9.10
C THR A 249 24.91 -15.02 7.94
#